data_734a19777776d95d86cbdaf6a7cdf83e
#
_entry.id   734a19777776d95d86cbdaf6a7cdf83e
#
_cell.length_a   1.000
_cell.length_b   1.000
_cell.length_c   1.000
_cell.angle_alpha   90.00
_cell.angle_beta   90.00
_cell.angle_gamma   90.00
#
_symmetry.space_group_name_H-M   'P 1'
#
loop_
_entity.id
_entity.type
_entity.pdbx_description
1 polymer ?
#
loop_
_entity_poly.entity_id
_entity_poly.type
_entity_poly.pdbx_seq_one_letter_code
_entity_poly.pdbx_strand_id
1 'polypeptide(L)'
;MPELPEVEHVKRGIEPYVINQKIEHVIFSDKVIEGKAQGKETIIKGIELDTFKTLSEGYTITNVERRSKYIVFQLDNKREQRTLISHLGMAGGFFIVDELEDIMIPNYRKHWHVIFELSNDKKLIYSDIRRFGEIRNVASVASYPSFLEIAPEPFSNEALTYYLNRIHQQSNKNKPIKQVILDHKVIAGCGNIYACEALFRAGVLPDKKVKDLTHQQQEMVFYYVREVLEEGIKYGGSSISDYRHADGKTGEMQLHLNVYKQPVCKVCGSQIETKIIATRNSHYCPVCQK
;
A
#
# COMPACT_ATOMS: atom_id res chain seq x y z
N MET A 1 -7.16 -2.76 -3.39
CA MET A 1 -6.37 -1.88 -2.53
C MET A 1 -4.92 -2.19 -2.80
N PRO A 2 -4.12 -1.22 -3.19
CA PRO A 2 -2.67 -1.41 -3.32
C PRO A 2 -2.07 -1.93 -2.01
N GLU A 3 -1.37 -3.06 -2.10
CA GLU A 3 -0.60 -3.66 -1.00
C GLU A 3 0.89 -3.32 -1.22
N LEU A 4 1.80 -3.89 -0.46
CA LEU A 4 3.23 -3.55 -0.54
C LEU A 4 3.80 -3.62 -1.98
N PRO A 5 3.54 -4.68 -2.78
CA PRO A 5 4.10 -4.76 -4.13
C PRO A 5 3.58 -3.68 -5.07
N GLU A 6 2.28 -3.37 -5.00
CA GLU A 6 1.67 -2.33 -5.83
C GLU A 6 2.25 -0.95 -5.49
N VAL A 7 2.41 -0.65 -4.19
CA VAL A 7 2.99 0.62 -3.73
C VAL A 7 4.46 0.73 -4.14
N GLU A 8 5.22 -0.37 -4.09
CA GLU A 8 6.61 -0.42 -4.55
C GLU A 8 6.72 -0.07 -6.04
N HIS A 9 5.82 -0.59 -6.88
CA HIS A 9 5.83 -0.28 -8.31
C HIS A 9 5.44 1.15 -8.62
N VAL A 10 4.45 1.72 -7.92
CA VAL A 10 4.14 3.15 -8.04
C VAL A 10 5.36 3.99 -7.65
N LYS A 11 5.99 3.65 -6.51
CA LYS A 11 7.21 4.34 -6.04
C LYS A 11 8.32 4.30 -7.10
N ARG A 12 8.65 3.11 -7.62
CA ARG A 12 9.69 2.94 -8.67
C ARG A 12 9.36 3.70 -9.95
N GLY A 13 8.07 3.77 -10.31
CA GLY A 13 7.63 4.46 -11.52
C GLY A 13 7.74 5.98 -11.43
N ILE A 14 7.58 6.57 -10.24
CA ILE A 14 7.68 8.03 -10.06
C ILE A 14 9.10 8.49 -9.71
N GLU A 15 9.87 7.69 -8.98
CA GLU A 15 11.18 8.02 -8.42
C GLU A 15 12.14 8.68 -9.42
N PRO A 16 12.35 8.15 -10.65
CA PRO A 16 13.31 8.72 -11.61
C PRO A 16 12.95 10.13 -12.09
N TYR A 17 11.67 10.51 -11.96
CA TYR A 17 11.17 11.78 -12.47
C TYR A 17 11.04 12.85 -11.40
N VAL A 18 10.97 12.47 -10.11
CA VAL A 18 10.71 13.41 -9.02
C VAL A 18 11.95 13.71 -8.17
N ILE A 19 12.94 12.81 -8.11
CA ILE A 19 14.16 13.04 -7.33
C ILE A 19 14.94 14.23 -7.91
N ASN A 20 15.41 15.09 -7.01
CA ASN A 20 16.09 16.36 -7.27
C ASN A 20 15.22 17.41 -7.99
N GLN A 21 13.90 17.18 -8.10
CA GLN A 21 13.00 18.19 -8.62
C GLN A 21 12.42 19.03 -7.50
N LYS A 22 12.35 20.34 -7.72
CA LYS A 22 11.66 21.28 -6.85
C LYS A 22 10.17 21.23 -7.15
N ILE A 23 9.33 21.24 -6.13
CA ILE A 23 7.89 21.47 -6.24
C ILE A 23 7.68 22.98 -6.44
N GLU A 24 7.25 23.38 -7.62
CA GLU A 24 7.02 24.79 -7.95
C GLU A 24 5.64 25.22 -7.52
N HIS A 25 4.62 24.44 -7.85
CA HIS A 25 3.24 24.72 -7.46
C HIS A 25 2.52 23.44 -7.00
N VAL A 26 1.56 23.63 -6.09
CA VAL A 26 0.61 22.59 -5.67
C VAL A 26 -0.80 23.05 -6.02
N ILE A 27 -1.50 22.23 -6.81
CA ILE A 27 -2.86 22.52 -7.27
C ILE A 27 -3.80 21.46 -6.69
N PHE A 28 -4.92 21.90 -6.12
CA PHE A 28 -5.96 21.03 -5.60
C PHE A 28 -7.18 21.04 -6.50
N SER A 29 -7.84 19.90 -6.66
CA SER A 29 -9.13 19.81 -7.34
C SER A 29 -10.22 20.51 -6.56
N ASP A 30 -11.28 20.94 -7.24
CA ASP A 30 -12.46 21.56 -6.62
C ASP A 30 -13.03 20.69 -5.49
N LYS A 31 -13.03 19.36 -5.67
CA LYS A 31 -13.51 18.42 -4.65
C LYS A 31 -12.70 18.43 -3.36
N VAL A 32 -11.40 18.68 -3.45
CA VAL A 32 -10.54 18.84 -2.25
C VAL A 32 -10.81 20.19 -1.59
N ILE A 33 -10.90 21.26 -2.40
CA ILE A 33 -11.16 22.62 -1.91
C ILE A 33 -12.53 22.71 -1.23
N GLU A 34 -13.59 22.29 -1.91
CA GLU A 34 -14.95 22.27 -1.39
C GLU A 34 -15.10 21.39 -0.15
N GLY A 35 -14.46 20.22 -0.17
CA GLY A 35 -14.47 19.31 0.98
C GLY A 35 -13.87 19.95 2.22
N LYS A 36 -12.72 20.61 2.10
CA LYS A 36 -12.08 21.33 3.20
C LYS A 36 -12.92 22.52 3.67
N ALA A 37 -13.46 23.31 2.76
CA ALA A 37 -14.34 24.44 3.10
C ALA A 37 -15.59 24.01 3.89
N GLN A 38 -16.06 22.77 3.69
CA GLN A 38 -17.17 22.15 4.43
C GLN A 38 -16.72 21.42 5.72
N GLY A 39 -15.46 21.53 6.13
CA GLY A 39 -14.91 20.84 7.29
C GLY A 39 -14.83 19.31 7.13
N LYS A 40 -14.89 18.79 5.90
CA LYS A 40 -14.80 17.35 5.62
C LYS A 40 -13.34 16.89 5.51
N GLU A 41 -13.09 15.68 5.94
CA GLU A 41 -11.82 15.02 5.65
C GLU A 41 -11.67 14.78 4.14
N THR A 42 -10.52 15.18 3.60
CA THR A 42 -10.16 15.03 2.18
C THR A 42 -8.88 14.20 2.04
N ILE A 43 -8.31 14.16 0.85
CA ILE A 43 -7.00 13.52 0.60
C ILE A 43 -5.89 14.19 1.42
N ILE A 44 -5.93 15.51 1.61
CA ILE A 44 -4.96 16.22 2.45
C ILE A 44 -5.38 16.11 3.91
N LYS A 45 -4.54 15.47 4.73
CA LYS A 45 -4.81 15.16 6.13
C LYS A 45 -3.96 15.99 7.09
N GLY A 46 -4.59 16.41 8.18
CA GLY A 46 -3.91 16.98 9.35
C GLY A 46 -3.50 18.44 9.24
N ILE A 47 -3.66 19.09 8.08
CA ILE A 47 -3.38 20.52 7.89
C ILE A 47 -4.33 21.15 6.87
N GLU A 48 -4.39 22.48 6.87
CA GLU A 48 -5.14 23.27 5.90
C GLU A 48 -4.40 23.35 4.55
N LEU A 49 -5.14 23.62 3.46
CA LEU A 49 -4.60 23.59 2.10
C LEU A 49 -3.52 24.63 1.88
N ASP A 50 -3.70 25.86 2.37
CA ASP A 50 -2.70 26.94 2.24
C ASP A 50 -1.42 26.60 3.01
N THR A 51 -1.56 26.00 4.20
CA THR A 51 -0.42 25.51 4.98
C THR A 51 0.28 24.37 4.24
N PHE A 52 -0.46 23.45 3.63
CA PHE A 52 0.12 22.37 2.83
C PHE A 52 0.92 22.92 1.65
N LYS A 53 0.41 23.92 0.91
CA LYS A 53 1.12 24.61 -0.16
C LYS A 53 2.42 25.23 0.36
N THR A 54 2.33 26.07 1.38
CA THR A 54 3.49 26.77 1.97
C THR A 54 4.60 25.81 2.40
N LEU A 55 4.22 24.63 2.93
CA LEU A 55 5.16 23.62 3.39
C LEU A 55 5.60 22.62 2.31
N SER A 56 5.15 22.79 1.07
CA SER A 56 5.51 21.94 -0.06
C SER A 56 6.18 22.70 -1.21
N GLU A 57 5.66 23.90 -1.54
CA GLU A 57 6.18 24.72 -2.63
C GLU A 57 7.56 25.27 -2.29
N GLY A 58 8.47 25.25 -3.26
CA GLY A 58 9.87 25.65 -3.08
C GLY A 58 10.78 24.58 -2.48
N TYR A 59 10.24 23.45 -2.04
CA TYR A 59 11.05 22.31 -1.57
C TYR A 59 11.45 21.41 -2.70
N THR A 60 12.67 20.88 -2.62
CA THR A 60 13.19 19.85 -3.52
C THR A 60 12.91 18.45 -2.95
N ILE A 61 12.44 17.54 -3.77
CA ILE A 61 12.27 16.13 -3.40
C ILE A 61 13.66 15.49 -3.45
N THR A 62 14.22 15.15 -2.29
CA THR A 62 15.58 14.60 -2.17
C THR A 62 15.61 13.08 -2.19
N ASN A 63 14.54 12.45 -1.75
CA ASN A 63 14.42 10.99 -1.73
C ASN A 63 12.95 10.55 -1.80
N VAL A 64 12.73 9.33 -2.34
CA VAL A 64 11.42 8.67 -2.34
C VAL A 64 11.59 7.24 -1.87
N GLU A 65 10.91 6.88 -0.82
CA GLU A 65 10.96 5.56 -0.20
C GLU A 65 9.56 4.93 -0.13
N ARG A 66 9.53 3.60 -0.04
CA ARG A 66 8.32 2.88 0.38
C ARG A 66 8.52 2.35 1.81
N ARG A 67 7.50 2.53 2.62
CA ARG A 67 7.41 1.92 3.94
C ARG A 67 6.04 1.24 4.06
N SER A 68 6.01 -0.10 4.13
CA SER A 68 4.75 -0.86 4.13
C SER A 68 3.89 -0.53 2.89
N LYS A 69 2.73 0.08 3.06
CA LYS A 69 1.82 0.53 1.99
C LYS A 69 1.84 2.05 1.78
N TYR A 70 2.87 2.72 2.27
CA TYR A 70 3.06 4.16 2.15
C TYR A 70 4.20 4.50 1.20
N ILE A 71 4.05 5.59 0.46
CA ILE A 71 5.12 6.28 -0.26
C ILE A 71 5.54 7.48 0.58
N VAL A 72 6.83 7.64 0.79
CA VAL A 72 7.42 8.68 1.64
C VAL A 72 8.36 9.51 0.79
N PHE A 73 8.09 10.81 0.67
CA PHE A 73 8.94 11.75 -0.03
C PHE A 73 9.68 12.60 1.00
N GLN A 74 11.00 12.67 0.91
CA GLN A 74 11.80 13.59 1.70
C GLN A 74 11.93 14.91 0.94
N LEU A 75 11.62 16.00 1.60
CA LEU A 75 11.63 17.35 1.06
C LEU A 75 12.68 18.19 1.78
N ASP A 76 13.43 19.02 1.04
CA ASP A 76 14.44 19.93 1.59
C ASP A 76 14.42 21.25 0.83
N ASN A 77 14.39 22.38 1.54
CA ASN A 77 14.52 23.72 0.98
C ASN A 77 15.83 24.45 1.41
N LYS A 78 16.82 23.68 1.90
CA LYS A 78 18.09 24.14 2.47
C LYS A 78 17.99 24.86 3.83
N ARG A 79 16.77 25.11 4.34
CA ARG A 79 16.52 25.70 5.67
C ARG A 79 15.80 24.73 6.58
N GLU A 80 14.91 23.96 6.00
CA GLU A 80 14.04 23.04 6.71
C GLU A 80 13.83 21.76 5.88
N GLN A 81 13.76 20.62 6.56
CA GLN A 81 13.36 19.34 5.97
C GLN A 81 11.94 19.02 6.35
N ARG A 82 11.21 18.43 5.42
CA ARG A 82 9.84 17.98 5.61
C ARG A 82 9.65 16.59 4.99
N THR A 83 8.56 15.94 5.34
CA THR A 83 8.22 14.62 4.80
C THR A 83 6.78 14.61 4.30
N LEU A 84 6.56 14.25 3.02
CA LEU A 84 5.24 13.87 2.55
C LEU A 84 5.07 12.36 2.74
N ILE A 85 3.98 11.97 3.40
CA ILE A 85 3.60 10.56 3.58
C ILE A 85 2.29 10.36 2.83
N SER A 86 2.27 9.44 1.85
CA SER A 86 1.08 9.12 1.08
C SER A 86 0.68 7.65 1.24
N HIS A 87 -0.60 7.42 1.50
CA HIS A 87 -1.24 6.10 1.43
C HIS A 87 -2.23 6.09 0.27
N LEU A 88 -2.11 5.09 -0.62
CA LEU A 88 -2.92 5.05 -1.85
C LEU A 88 -4.39 4.64 -1.62
N GLY A 89 -4.77 4.33 -0.39
CA GLY A 89 -6.13 3.89 -0.08
C GLY A 89 -6.51 2.60 -0.80
N MET A 90 -7.65 2.61 -1.48
CA MET A 90 -8.14 1.44 -2.22
C MET A 90 -8.00 1.56 -3.74
N ALA A 91 -7.96 2.77 -4.27
CA ALA A 91 -7.99 3.05 -5.69
C ALA A 91 -7.20 4.33 -6.03
N GLY A 92 -6.24 4.70 -5.18
CA GLY A 92 -5.34 5.82 -5.43
C GLY A 92 -4.12 5.39 -6.23
N GLY A 93 -3.51 6.35 -6.93
CA GLY A 93 -2.29 6.21 -7.68
C GLY A 93 -1.62 7.55 -7.94
N PHE A 94 -0.32 7.49 -8.22
CA PHE A 94 0.45 8.63 -8.72
C PHE A 94 0.78 8.42 -10.19
N PHE A 95 0.71 9.49 -10.96
CA PHE A 95 1.03 9.54 -12.39
C PHE A 95 2.04 10.65 -12.64
N ILE A 96 3.01 10.37 -13.52
CA ILE A 96 3.96 11.37 -14.04
C ILE A 96 3.60 11.64 -15.49
N VAL A 97 3.20 12.86 -15.77
CA VAL A 97 2.73 13.31 -17.09
C VAL A 97 3.16 14.75 -17.36
N ASP A 98 3.06 15.20 -18.61
CA ASP A 98 3.24 16.61 -18.94
C ASP A 98 1.95 17.39 -18.66
N GLU A 99 0.79 16.86 -19.09
CA GLU A 99 -0.50 17.44 -18.84
C GLU A 99 -1.48 16.43 -18.21
N LEU A 100 -2.52 16.90 -17.52
CA LEU A 100 -3.53 16.06 -16.90
C LEU A 100 -4.21 15.13 -17.93
N GLU A 101 -4.36 15.63 -19.15
CA GLU A 101 -4.99 14.94 -20.29
C GLU A 101 -4.19 13.71 -20.72
N ASP A 102 -2.90 13.66 -20.43
CA ASP A 102 -2.02 12.54 -20.78
C ASP A 102 -2.26 11.29 -19.89
N ILE A 103 -3.04 11.44 -18.81
CA ILE A 103 -3.51 10.27 -18.06
C ILE A 103 -4.50 9.49 -18.93
N MET A 104 -4.02 8.42 -19.56
CA MET A 104 -4.77 7.61 -20.53
C MET A 104 -5.96 6.87 -19.92
N ILE A 105 -6.04 6.75 -18.59
CA ILE A 105 -7.12 6.04 -17.89
C ILE A 105 -8.19 7.06 -17.49
N PRO A 106 -9.38 7.07 -18.14
CA PRO A 106 -10.37 8.13 -17.94
C PRO A 106 -10.81 8.31 -16.48
N ASN A 107 -10.97 7.20 -15.75
CA ASN A 107 -11.37 7.28 -14.34
C ASN A 107 -10.32 7.97 -13.47
N TYR A 108 -9.03 7.72 -13.69
CA TYR A 108 -7.99 8.40 -12.92
C TYR A 108 -7.88 9.87 -13.31
N ARG A 109 -7.95 10.18 -14.61
CA ARG A 109 -7.97 11.58 -15.08
C ARG A 109 -9.14 12.37 -14.49
N LYS A 110 -10.35 11.79 -14.43
CA LYS A 110 -11.54 12.41 -13.83
C LYS A 110 -11.45 12.59 -12.32
N HIS A 111 -10.72 11.72 -11.62
CA HIS A 111 -10.63 11.68 -10.16
C HIS A 111 -9.25 12.09 -9.65
N TRP A 112 -8.62 13.08 -10.30
CA TRP A 112 -7.44 13.71 -9.77
C TRP A 112 -7.78 14.58 -8.56
N HIS A 113 -6.82 14.73 -7.63
CA HIS A 113 -7.03 15.46 -6.39
C HIS A 113 -5.92 16.46 -6.09
N VAL A 114 -4.68 16.12 -6.38
CA VAL A 114 -3.52 16.97 -6.14
C VAL A 114 -2.57 16.85 -7.32
N ILE A 115 -2.11 18.00 -7.82
CA ILE A 115 -1.04 18.12 -8.81
C ILE A 115 0.14 18.83 -8.14
N PHE A 116 1.32 18.22 -8.22
CA PHE A 116 2.58 18.85 -7.91
C PHE A 116 3.26 19.17 -9.24
N GLU A 117 3.40 20.47 -9.57
CA GLU A 117 4.19 20.91 -10.72
C GLU A 117 5.66 20.93 -10.33
N LEU A 118 6.49 20.29 -11.12
CA LEU A 118 7.90 20.07 -10.83
C LEU A 118 8.78 20.93 -11.71
N SER A 119 9.99 21.26 -11.24
CA SER A 119 10.96 22.10 -11.93
C SER A 119 11.50 21.52 -13.26
N ASN A 120 11.14 20.32 -13.63
CA ASN A 120 11.42 19.67 -14.92
C ASN A 120 10.22 19.67 -15.86
N ASP A 121 9.26 20.56 -15.67
CA ASP A 121 8.02 20.70 -16.43
C ASP A 121 7.08 19.48 -16.36
N LYS A 122 7.40 18.48 -15.53
CA LYS A 122 6.50 17.35 -15.29
C LYS A 122 5.51 17.64 -14.16
N LYS A 123 4.38 16.96 -14.21
CA LYS A 123 3.35 16.97 -13.16
C LYS A 123 3.30 15.61 -12.47
N LEU A 124 3.49 15.61 -11.16
CA LEU A 124 3.19 14.46 -10.30
C LEU A 124 1.74 14.58 -9.84
N ILE A 125 0.85 13.75 -10.37
CA ILE A 125 -0.60 13.83 -10.13
C ILE A 125 -1.03 12.68 -9.24
N TYR A 126 -1.66 13.01 -8.12
CA TYR A 126 -2.35 12.05 -7.27
C TYR A 126 -3.83 11.98 -7.66
N SER A 127 -4.28 10.78 -8.00
CA SER A 127 -5.67 10.49 -8.32
C SER A 127 -6.20 9.36 -7.43
N ASP A 128 -7.47 9.45 -6.99
CA ASP A 128 -8.10 8.41 -6.18
C ASP A 128 -9.61 8.34 -6.45
N ILE A 129 -10.04 7.31 -7.15
CA ILE A 129 -11.43 7.08 -7.56
C ILE A 129 -12.36 6.99 -6.34
N ARG A 130 -11.88 6.42 -5.23
CA ARG A 130 -12.68 6.17 -4.03
C ARG A 130 -12.43 7.15 -2.88
N ARG A 131 -11.39 7.96 -2.96
CA ARG A 131 -10.98 8.96 -1.95
C ARG A 131 -10.74 8.39 -0.55
N PHE A 132 -10.16 7.20 -0.46
CA PHE A 132 -9.75 6.56 0.80
C PHE A 132 -8.25 6.69 1.06
N GLY A 133 -7.52 7.29 0.13
CA GLY A 133 -6.11 7.59 0.30
C GLY A 133 -5.88 8.87 1.10
N GLU A 134 -4.62 9.13 1.37
CA GLU A 134 -4.20 10.33 2.09
C GLU A 134 -2.82 10.81 1.66
N ILE A 135 -2.61 12.11 1.79
CA ILE A 135 -1.30 12.75 1.73
C ILE A 135 -1.18 13.65 2.97
N ARG A 136 -0.08 13.47 3.70
CA ARG A 136 0.28 14.27 4.87
C ARG A 136 1.61 14.97 4.63
N ASN A 137 1.70 16.24 4.99
CA ASN A 137 2.98 16.94 5.11
C ASN A 137 3.30 17.07 6.60
N VAL A 138 4.35 16.43 7.05
CA VAL A 138 4.78 16.38 8.45
C VAL A 138 6.23 16.84 8.59
N ALA A 139 6.61 17.30 9.79
CA ALA A 139 7.99 17.68 10.06
C ALA A 139 8.97 16.51 9.88
N SER A 140 8.54 15.32 10.29
CA SER A 140 9.28 14.06 10.09
C SER A 140 8.32 12.88 10.26
N VAL A 141 8.74 11.68 9.89
CA VAL A 141 7.99 10.43 10.14
C VAL A 141 7.67 10.21 11.62
N ALA A 142 8.51 10.73 12.53
CA ALA A 142 8.29 10.66 13.97
C ALA A 142 7.05 11.45 14.43
N SER A 143 6.60 12.41 13.64
CA SER A 143 5.39 13.20 13.90
C SER A 143 4.10 12.48 13.51
N TYR A 144 4.17 11.23 13.00
CA TYR A 144 3.02 10.43 12.63
C TYR A 144 3.00 9.09 13.39
N PRO A 145 2.38 9.03 14.59
CA PRO A 145 2.45 7.87 15.48
C PRO A 145 2.01 6.55 14.82
N SER A 146 0.95 6.55 14.03
CA SER A 146 0.48 5.35 13.32
C SER A 146 1.51 4.76 12.37
N PHE A 147 2.41 5.59 11.83
CA PHE A 147 3.49 5.15 10.96
C PHE A 147 4.60 4.44 11.76
N LEU A 148 4.86 4.89 13.00
CA LEU A 148 5.87 4.30 13.87
C LEU A 148 5.48 2.90 14.40
N GLU A 149 4.17 2.61 14.43
CA GLU A 149 3.68 1.30 14.87
C GLU A 149 3.81 0.19 13.82
N ILE A 150 4.20 0.54 12.59
CA ILE A 150 4.34 -0.43 11.49
C ILE A 150 5.49 -1.39 11.81
N ALA A 151 5.22 -2.70 11.67
CA ALA A 151 6.21 -3.77 11.82
C ALA A 151 7.42 -3.57 10.90
N PRO A 152 8.60 -4.11 11.18
CA PRO A 152 9.73 -4.12 10.26
C PRO A 152 9.32 -4.56 8.85
N GLU A 153 10.04 -4.09 7.83
CA GLU A 153 9.80 -4.54 6.45
C GLU A 153 9.99 -6.06 6.36
N PRO A 154 9.13 -6.80 5.65
CA PRO A 154 9.16 -8.27 5.61
C PRO A 154 10.50 -8.86 5.16
N PHE A 155 11.28 -8.06 4.43
CA PHE A 155 12.56 -8.47 3.86
C PHE A 155 13.76 -8.17 4.77
N SER A 156 13.54 -7.51 5.90
CA SER A 156 14.61 -7.20 6.85
C SER A 156 14.96 -8.41 7.73
N ASN A 157 16.18 -8.43 8.26
CA ASN A 157 16.70 -9.56 9.05
C ASN A 157 15.93 -9.78 10.37
N GLU A 158 15.43 -8.72 10.98
CA GLU A 158 14.67 -8.78 12.24
C GLU A 158 13.20 -9.17 12.07
N ALA A 159 12.67 -9.18 10.83
CA ALA A 159 11.24 -9.29 10.58
C ALA A 159 10.62 -10.60 11.08
N LEU A 160 11.31 -11.74 10.90
CA LEU A 160 10.82 -13.04 11.40
C LEU A 160 10.75 -13.06 12.93
N THR A 161 11.80 -12.65 13.59
CA THR A 161 11.85 -12.60 15.07
C THR A 161 10.79 -11.66 15.62
N TYR A 162 10.63 -10.49 15.00
CA TYR A 162 9.59 -9.54 15.37
C TYR A 162 8.19 -10.14 15.19
N TYR A 163 7.91 -10.75 14.04
CA TYR A 163 6.64 -11.42 13.76
C TYR A 163 6.32 -12.49 14.79
N LEU A 164 7.25 -13.41 15.08
CA LEU A 164 7.06 -14.47 16.07
C LEU A 164 6.73 -13.91 17.45
N ASN A 165 7.45 -12.88 17.87
CA ASN A 165 7.18 -12.20 19.15
C ASN A 165 5.77 -11.56 19.17
N ARG A 166 5.32 -10.99 18.06
CA ARG A 166 4.00 -10.33 17.95
C ARG A 166 2.85 -11.34 17.97
N ILE A 167 2.95 -12.44 17.24
CA ILE A 167 1.87 -13.44 17.21
C ILE A 167 1.71 -14.14 18.57
N HIS A 168 2.77 -14.25 19.37
CA HIS A 168 2.72 -14.85 20.70
C HIS A 168 2.13 -13.92 21.77
N GLN A 169 1.87 -12.67 21.47
CA GLN A 169 1.19 -11.77 22.41
C GLN A 169 -0.21 -12.30 22.75
N GLN A 170 -0.62 -12.14 23.99
CA GLN A 170 -1.92 -12.64 24.50
C GLN A 170 -3.10 -12.14 23.66
N SER A 171 -3.01 -10.89 23.17
CA SER A 171 -4.02 -10.28 22.31
C SER A 171 -4.21 -10.96 20.95
N ASN A 172 -3.23 -11.74 20.49
CA ASN A 172 -3.24 -12.37 19.16
C ASN A 172 -3.51 -13.88 19.21
N LYS A 173 -3.20 -14.58 20.32
CA LYS A 173 -3.27 -16.04 20.43
C LYS A 173 -4.61 -16.65 20.02
N ASN A 174 -5.72 -15.99 20.34
CA ASN A 174 -7.07 -16.49 20.04
C ASN A 174 -7.66 -15.97 18.73
N LYS A 175 -6.93 -15.09 18.02
CA LYS A 175 -7.38 -14.57 16.72
C LYS A 175 -7.08 -15.55 15.58
N PRO A 176 -7.90 -15.55 14.52
CA PRO A 176 -7.55 -16.19 13.25
C PRO A 176 -6.19 -15.71 12.75
N ILE A 177 -5.35 -16.63 12.27
CA ILE A 177 -4.01 -16.27 11.75
C ILE A 177 -4.09 -15.22 10.65
N LYS A 178 -5.09 -15.32 9.76
CA LYS A 178 -5.28 -14.33 8.70
C LYS A 178 -5.52 -12.93 9.26
N GLN A 179 -6.32 -12.79 10.31
CA GLN A 179 -6.55 -11.50 10.95
C GLN A 179 -5.26 -10.89 11.49
N VAL A 180 -4.39 -11.73 12.03
CA VAL A 180 -3.13 -11.32 12.64
C VAL A 180 -2.13 -10.86 11.59
N ILE A 181 -1.98 -11.60 10.48
CA ILE A 181 -1.03 -11.21 9.42
C ILE A 181 -1.51 -10.03 8.56
N LEU A 182 -2.79 -9.67 8.62
CA LEU A 182 -3.33 -8.46 7.99
C LEU A 182 -3.02 -7.18 8.78
N ASP A 183 -2.66 -7.31 10.07
CA ASP A 183 -2.31 -6.17 10.92
C ASP A 183 -0.90 -5.68 10.58
N HIS A 184 -0.80 -4.43 10.11
CA HIS A 184 0.48 -3.82 9.77
C HIS A 184 1.45 -3.69 10.96
N LYS A 185 0.95 -3.82 12.20
CA LYS A 185 1.76 -3.90 13.42
C LYS A 185 2.38 -5.27 13.64
N VAL A 186 1.99 -6.26 12.86
CA VAL A 186 2.51 -7.65 12.91
C VAL A 186 3.34 -7.96 11.69
N ILE A 187 2.84 -7.65 10.50
CA ILE A 187 3.56 -7.76 9.23
C ILE A 187 3.31 -6.51 8.39
N ALA A 188 4.38 -5.82 8.02
CA ALA A 188 4.29 -4.65 7.16
C ALA A 188 3.85 -5.05 5.74
N GLY A 189 2.90 -4.29 5.18
CA GLY A 189 2.56 -4.36 3.75
C GLY A 189 1.69 -5.53 3.29
N CYS A 190 1.53 -6.60 4.08
CA CYS A 190 0.66 -7.72 3.74
C CYS A 190 -0.81 -7.28 3.78
N GLY A 191 -1.54 -7.55 2.71
CA GLY A 191 -2.97 -7.31 2.64
C GLY A 191 -3.74 -8.57 2.24
N ASN A 192 -4.98 -8.39 1.78
CA ASN A 192 -5.89 -9.52 1.61
C ASN A 192 -5.48 -10.51 0.52
N ILE A 193 -4.90 -10.01 -0.58
CA ILE A 193 -4.46 -10.84 -1.71
C ILE A 193 -3.31 -11.73 -1.24
N TYR A 194 -2.25 -11.11 -0.78
CA TYR A 194 -1.02 -11.80 -0.41
C TYR A 194 -1.18 -12.67 0.84
N ALA A 195 -2.06 -12.29 1.78
CA ALA A 195 -2.40 -13.14 2.93
C ALA A 195 -3.13 -14.43 2.52
N CYS A 196 -4.06 -14.39 1.56
CA CYS A 196 -4.71 -15.60 1.06
C CYS A 196 -3.70 -16.53 0.39
N GLU A 197 -2.85 -16.00 -0.48
CA GLU A 197 -1.84 -16.77 -1.21
C GLU A 197 -0.79 -17.38 -0.28
N ALA A 198 -0.32 -16.61 0.71
CA ALA A 198 0.65 -17.08 1.69
C ALA A 198 0.10 -18.23 2.55
N LEU A 199 -1.13 -18.09 3.05
CA LEU A 199 -1.77 -19.13 3.85
C LEU A 199 -2.07 -20.40 3.02
N PHE A 200 -2.40 -20.23 1.74
CA PHE A 200 -2.54 -21.38 0.83
C PHE A 200 -1.22 -22.13 0.69
N ARG A 201 -0.11 -21.44 0.42
CA ARG A 201 1.22 -22.07 0.30
C ARG A 201 1.68 -22.70 1.61
N ALA A 202 1.34 -22.11 2.74
CA ALA A 202 1.64 -22.67 4.06
C ALA A 202 0.75 -23.87 4.43
N GLY A 203 -0.28 -24.17 3.64
CA GLY A 203 -1.25 -25.24 3.93
C GLY A 203 -2.11 -24.96 5.18
N VAL A 204 -2.29 -23.70 5.56
CA VAL A 204 -2.97 -23.26 6.79
C VAL A 204 -4.32 -22.62 6.47
N LEU A 205 -5.40 -23.11 7.11
CA LEU A 205 -6.71 -22.47 7.01
C LEU A 205 -6.69 -21.03 7.54
N PRO A 206 -7.34 -20.07 6.86
CA PRO A 206 -7.25 -18.67 7.23
C PRO A 206 -7.89 -18.33 8.58
N ASP A 207 -8.83 -19.13 9.06
CA ASP A 207 -9.52 -18.97 10.35
C ASP A 207 -8.89 -19.77 11.49
N LYS A 208 -7.84 -20.57 11.22
CA LYS A 208 -7.12 -21.29 12.28
C LYS A 208 -6.54 -20.28 13.27
N LYS A 209 -6.75 -20.53 14.57
CA LYS A 209 -6.26 -19.62 15.62
C LYS A 209 -4.75 -19.75 15.76
N VAL A 210 -4.09 -18.64 16.07
CA VAL A 210 -2.62 -18.60 16.24
C VAL A 210 -2.14 -19.66 17.23
N LYS A 211 -2.84 -19.84 18.35
CA LYS A 211 -2.48 -20.84 19.38
C LYS A 211 -2.55 -22.29 18.91
N ASP A 212 -3.31 -22.56 17.86
CA ASP A 212 -3.53 -23.91 17.32
C ASP A 212 -2.52 -24.23 16.19
N LEU A 213 -1.62 -23.31 15.87
CA LEU A 213 -0.53 -23.50 14.92
C LEU A 213 0.71 -24.08 15.62
N THR A 214 1.34 -25.06 14.99
CA THR A 214 2.68 -25.49 15.40
C THR A 214 3.71 -24.38 15.14
N HIS A 215 4.84 -24.40 15.83
CA HIS A 215 5.93 -23.45 15.61
C HIS A 215 6.36 -23.44 14.14
N GLN A 216 6.51 -24.61 13.54
CA GLN A 216 6.84 -24.75 12.12
C GLN A 216 5.79 -24.09 11.21
N GLN A 217 4.49 -24.25 11.48
CA GLN A 217 3.44 -23.58 10.72
C GLN A 217 3.51 -22.05 10.86
N GLN A 218 3.83 -21.55 12.04
CA GLN A 218 4.00 -20.12 12.29
C GLN A 218 5.14 -19.54 11.43
N GLU A 219 6.31 -20.19 11.41
CA GLU A 219 7.45 -19.78 10.57
C GLU A 219 7.13 -19.87 9.08
N MET A 220 6.48 -20.97 8.65
CA MET A 220 6.09 -21.17 7.25
C MET A 220 5.10 -20.10 6.76
N VAL A 221 4.16 -19.65 7.61
CA VAL A 221 3.27 -18.55 7.27
C VAL A 221 4.07 -17.28 6.96
N PHE A 222 5.04 -16.92 7.80
CA PHE A 222 5.88 -15.75 7.55
C PHE A 222 6.75 -15.91 6.30
N TYR A 223 7.37 -17.07 6.13
CA TYR A 223 8.17 -17.38 4.95
C TYR A 223 7.37 -17.17 3.67
N TYR A 224 6.15 -17.73 3.59
CA TYR A 224 5.32 -17.60 2.40
C TYR A 224 4.71 -16.19 2.25
N VAL A 225 4.46 -15.45 3.33
CA VAL A 225 4.11 -14.02 3.20
C VAL A 225 5.24 -13.26 2.51
N ARG A 226 6.48 -13.48 2.92
CA ARG A 226 7.64 -12.87 2.30
C ARG A 226 7.77 -13.27 0.83
N GLU A 227 7.69 -14.57 0.53
CA GLU A 227 7.82 -15.10 -0.83
C GLU A 227 6.76 -14.53 -1.78
N VAL A 228 5.48 -14.53 -1.39
CA VAL A 228 4.41 -14.00 -2.27
C VAL A 228 4.50 -12.48 -2.44
N LEU A 229 5.03 -11.74 -1.46
CA LEU A 229 5.29 -10.31 -1.60
C LEU A 229 6.46 -10.04 -2.56
N GLU A 230 7.53 -10.84 -2.50
CA GLU A 230 8.66 -10.78 -3.45
C GLU A 230 8.19 -11.08 -4.89
N GLU A 231 7.38 -12.12 -5.07
CA GLU A 231 6.76 -12.42 -6.37
C GLU A 231 5.84 -11.28 -6.84
N GLY A 232 5.03 -10.72 -5.93
CA GLY A 232 4.21 -9.55 -6.24
C GLY A 232 5.04 -8.39 -6.77
N ILE A 233 6.20 -8.10 -6.16
CA ILE A 233 7.13 -7.10 -6.66
C ILE A 233 7.68 -7.51 -8.03
N LYS A 234 8.10 -8.77 -8.20
CA LYS A 234 8.65 -9.28 -9.46
C LYS A 234 7.66 -9.14 -10.62
N TYR A 235 6.37 -9.40 -10.39
CA TYR A 235 5.32 -9.38 -11.41
C TYR A 235 4.55 -8.04 -11.49
N GLY A 236 5.05 -6.97 -10.91
CA GLY A 236 4.45 -5.65 -11.06
C GLY A 236 3.19 -5.41 -10.22
N GLY A 237 2.92 -6.23 -9.22
CA GLY A 237 1.71 -6.17 -8.41
C GLY A 237 0.49 -6.80 -9.10
N SER A 238 -0.64 -6.81 -8.42
CA SER A 238 -1.90 -7.42 -8.87
C SER A 238 -2.92 -6.38 -9.31
N SER A 239 -3.23 -6.33 -10.61
CA SER A 239 -4.22 -5.42 -11.20
C SER A 239 -5.60 -6.05 -11.32
N ILE A 240 -6.16 -6.50 -10.20
CA ILE A 240 -7.50 -7.12 -10.14
C ILE A 240 -8.64 -6.11 -10.26
N SER A 241 -8.39 -4.83 -9.92
CA SER A 241 -9.37 -3.74 -10.03
C SER A 241 -8.71 -2.47 -10.59
N ASP A 242 -8.66 -1.44 -9.78
CA ASP A 242 -8.27 -0.09 -10.23
C ASP A 242 -6.75 0.17 -10.21
N TYR A 243 -5.94 -0.71 -9.62
CA TYR A 243 -4.50 -0.48 -9.54
C TYR A 243 -3.83 -0.38 -10.91
N ARG A 244 -3.01 0.66 -11.07
CA ARG A 244 -2.15 0.90 -12.23
C ARG A 244 -0.78 1.40 -11.78
N HIS A 245 0.23 1.14 -12.61
CA HIS A 245 1.56 1.73 -12.48
C HIS A 245 1.51 3.24 -12.81
N ALA A 246 2.58 3.97 -12.49
CA ALA A 246 2.68 5.40 -12.76
C ALA A 246 2.60 5.75 -14.26
N ASP A 247 2.92 4.81 -15.15
CA ASP A 247 2.78 4.90 -16.61
C ASP A 247 1.42 4.36 -17.13
N GLY A 248 0.50 4.00 -16.22
CA GLY A 248 -0.83 3.49 -16.55
C GLY A 248 -0.90 1.99 -16.86
N LYS A 249 0.22 1.27 -16.92
CA LYS A 249 0.24 -0.18 -17.17
C LYS A 249 -0.33 -0.99 -16.01
N THR A 250 -0.62 -2.24 -16.27
CA THR A 250 -1.09 -3.22 -15.28
C THR A 250 0.04 -4.13 -14.83
N GLY A 251 0.01 -4.55 -13.58
CA GLY A 251 0.84 -5.67 -13.12
C GLY A 251 0.31 -7.01 -13.64
N GLU A 252 1.07 -8.08 -13.43
CA GLU A 252 0.77 -9.44 -13.91
C GLU A 252 0.58 -10.45 -12.77
N MET A 253 0.75 -10.05 -11.50
CA MET A 253 0.66 -10.98 -10.35
C MET A 253 -0.69 -11.70 -10.30
N GLN A 254 -1.79 -11.11 -10.81
CA GLN A 254 -3.10 -11.79 -10.86
C GLN A 254 -3.09 -13.09 -11.68
N LEU A 255 -2.17 -13.26 -12.62
CA LEU A 255 -2.01 -14.49 -13.41
C LEU A 255 -1.36 -15.64 -12.60
N HIS A 256 -0.65 -15.30 -11.53
CA HIS A 256 0.10 -16.22 -10.68
C HIS A 256 -0.64 -16.60 -9.39
N LEU A 257 -1.83 -16.03 -9.15
CA LEU A 257 -2.62 -16.33 -7.95
C LEU A 257 -3.18 -17.77 -7.99
N ASN A 258 -3.18 -18.42 -6.83
CA ASN A 258 -3.62 -19.80 -6.65
C ASN A 258 -5.04 -19.91 -6.10
N VAL A 259 -5.41 -19.02 -5.18
CA VAL A 259 -6.72 -19.07 -4.51
C VAL A 259 -7.50 -17.76 -4.56
N TYR A 260 -6.82 -16.61 -4.54
CA TYR A 260 -7.51 -15.34 -4.48
C TYR A 260 -8.30 -15.07 -5.77
N LYS A 261 -9.65 -15.04 -5.65
CA LYS A 261 -10.59 -14.91 -6.78
C LYS A 261 -10.44 -15.97 -7.86
N GLN A 262 -9.92 -17.16 -7.51
CA GLN A 262 -9.91 -18.31 -8.40
C GLN A 262 -11.18 -19.15 -8.18
N PRO A 263 -11.73 -19.76 -9.23
CA PRO A 263 -12.88 -20.65 -9.09
C PRO A 263 -12.50 -22.02 -8.53
N VAL A 264 -11.33 -22.53 -8.93
CA VAL A 264 -10.82 -23.86 -8.54
C VAL A 264 -9.36 -23.79 -8.13
N CYS A 265 -8.98 -24.67 -7.23
CA CYS A 265 -7.60 -24.84 -6.80
C CYS A 265 -6.74 -25.43 -7.93
N LYS A 266 -5.66 -24.76 -8.30
CA LYS A 266 -4.75 -25.21 -9.35
C LYS A 266 -3.94 -26.47 -8.98
N VAL A 267 -3.90 -26.81 -7.67
CA VAL A 267 -3.14 -27.96 -7.16
C VAL A 267 -3.99 -29.23 -7.10
N CYS A 268 -5.21 -29.15 -6.54
CA CYS A 268 -6.04 -30.34 -6.32
C CYS A 268 -7.38 -30.35 -7.08
N GLY A 269 -7.70 -29.29 -7.83
CA GLY A 269 -8.93 -29.19 -8.61
C GLY A 269 -10.21 -28.91 -7.80
N SER A 270 -10.15 -28.85 -6.48
CA SER A 270 -11.32 -28.58 -5.63
C SER A 270 -11.78 -27.14 -5.79
N GLN A 271 -13.06 -26.88 -5.57
CA GLN A 271 -13.61 -25.51 -5.55
C GLN A 271 -12.94 -24.69 -4.47
N ILE A 272 -12.61 -23.43 -4.79
CA ILE A 272 -12.15 -22.46 -3.81
C ILE A 272 -13.34 -21.96 -3.01
N GLU A 273 -13.21 -22.05 -1.70
CA GLU A 273 -14.20 -21.54 -0.77
C GLU A 273 -13.85 -20.13 -0.29
N THR A 274 -14.85 -19.44 0.24
CA THR A 274 -14.68 -18.11 0.81
C THR A 274 -15.29 -17.99 2.19
N LYS A 275 -14.64 -17.21 3.05
CA LYS A 275 -15.07 -16.92 4.41
C LYS A 275 -14.74 -15.47 4.79
N ILE A 276 -15.64 -14.80 5.51
CA ILE A 276 -15.35 -13.46 6.01
C ILE A 276 -14.52 -13.56 7.30
N ILE A 277 -13.30 -13.01 7.28
CA ILE A 277 -12.41 -12.93 8.43
C ILE A 277 -11.93 -11.49 8.53
N ALA A 278 -12.05 -10.88 9.72
CA ALA A 278 -11.68 -9.47 9.94
C ALA A 278 -12.24 -8.52 8.87
N THR A 279 -13.52 -8.63 8.56
CA THR A 279 -14.26 -7.86 7.55
C THR A 279 -13.77 -8.04 6.09
N ARG A 280 -12.89 -9.02 5.83
CA ARG A 280 -12.31 -9.30 4.51
C ARG A 280 -12.75 -10.66 4.00
N ASN A 281 -13.14 -10.72 2.73
CA ASN A 281 -13.42 -12.00 2.07
C ASN A 281 -12.10 -12.77 1.88
N SER A 282 -12.03 -13.95 2.47
CA SER A 282 -10.84 -14.82 2.49
C SER A 282 -11.08 -15.99 1.58
N HIS A 283 -10.21 -16.18 0.59
CA HIS A 283 -10.27 -17.28 -0.36
C HIS A 283 -9.31 -18.39 0.10
N TYR A 284 -9.74 -19.65 0.07
CA TYR A 284 -8.93 -20.79 0.50
C TYR A 284 -9.37 -22.08 -0.18
N CYS A 285 -8.46 -23.06 -0.26
CA CYS A 285 -8.76 -24.41 -0.69
C CYS A 285 -9.06 -25.30 0.53
N PRO A 286 -10.27 -25.86 0.67
CA PRO A 286 -10.62 -26.66 1.84
C PRO A 286 -9.89 -28.02 1.90
N VAL A 287 -9.27 -28.45 0.82
CA VAL A 287 -8.52 -29.71 0.72
C VAL A 287 -7.03 -29.53 1.00
N CYS A 288 -6.41 -28.46 0.45
CA CYS A 288 -4.98 -28.21 0.60
C CYS A 288 -4.62 -27.51 1.92
N GLN A 289 -5.57 -26.80 2.55
CA GLN A 289 -5.35 -26.05 3.79
C GLN A 289 -6.04 -26.76 4.97
N LYS A 290 -5.36 -26.83 6.11
CA LYS A 290 -5.83 -27.55 7.32
C LYS A 290 -5.60 -26.71 8.59
#